data_4fd33bfc40c4975b6d163d00f02c60ad
#
_entry.id   4fd33bfc40c4975b6d163d00f02c60ad
#
_cell.length_a   1.000
_cell.length_b   1.000
_cell.length_c   1.000
_cell.angle_alpha   90.00
_cell.angle_beta   90.00
_cell.angle_gamma   90.00
#
_symmetry.space_group_name_H-M   'P 1'
#
loop_
_entity.id
_entity.type
_entity.pdbx_description
1 polymer ?
#
loop_
_entity_poly.entity_id
_entity_poly.type
_entity_poly.pdbx_seq_one_letter_code
_entity_poly.pdbx_strand_id
1 'polypeptide(L)'
;WQSTRKITWNWQSLGDLQPYMLNFLENHDEQRFASDFFGKDAGNVFAALYASLYFNRASFMIYSGQEVGERGMYQEGFSGKDGRSTIFDWYTSDKVRKLWRYIHGDMKALDRKDVALLERYRSALTQATGNRAVISGSTYDLCYCNLSSDGFCVDRHFAFLRDCGDDTVLVACNFSNVDAEMEL
;
A
#
# COMPACT_ATOMS: atom_id res chain seq x y z
N TRP A 1 -11.44 11.14 7.13
CA TRP A 1 -11.70 10.21 6.03
C TRP A 1 -11.91 11.01 4.76
N GLN A 2 -11.33 10.55 3.64
CA GLN A 2 -11.50 11.18 2.34
C GLN A 2 -12.10 10.12 1.39
N SER A 3 -12.84 10.59 0.38
CA SER A 3 -13.40 9.73 -0.66
C SER A 3 -12.29 9.11 -1.53
N THR A 4 -12.48 7.86 -1.96
CA THR A 4 -11.61 7.18 -2.93
C THR A 4 -11.60 7.86 -4.31
N ARG A 5 -12.59 8.69 -4.62
CA ARG A 5 -12.59 9.54 -5.83
C ARG A 5 -11.36 10.43 -5.94
N LYS A 6 -10.72 10.75 -4.81
CA LYS A 6 -9.48 11.52 -4.82
C LYS A 6 -8.30 10.77 -5.41
N ILE A 7 -8.31 9.43 -5.41
CA ILE A 7 -7.27 8.62 -6.05
C ILE A 7 -7.30 8.90 -7.56
N THR A 8 -8.46 8.74 -8.19
CA THR A 8 -8.65 9.06 -9.62
C THR A 8 -8.33 10.53 -9.92
N TRP A 9 -8.85 11.44 -9.11
CA TRP A 9 -8.61 12.88 -9.35
C TRP A 9 -7.11 13.23 -9.30
N ASN A 10 -6.39 12.74 -8.29
CA ASN A 10 -4.94 12.95 -8.19
C ASN A 10 -4.21 12.33 -9.38
N TRP A 11 -4.57 11.12 -9.76
CA TRP A 11 -3.98 10.43 -10.90
C TRP A 11 -4.17 11.22 -12.19
N GLN A 12 -5.39 11.66 -12.48
CA GLN A 12 -5.70 12.46 -13.67
C GLN A 12 -4.97 13.82 -13.66
N SER A 13 -4.85 14.45 -12.50
CA SER A 13 -4.19 15.76 -12.39
C SER A 13 -2.69 15.70 -12.66
N LEU A 14 -2.05 14.54 -12.49
CA LEU A 14 -0.63 14.34 -12.81
C LEU A 14 -0.38 14.21 -14.33
N GLY A 15 -1.39 13.75 -15.10
CA GLY A 15 -1.26 13.59 -16.55
C GLY A 15 0.00 12.82 -16.95
N ASP A 16 0.80 13.40 -17.84
CA ASP A 16 2.02 12.78 -18.37
C ASP A 16 3.16 12.65 -17.34
N LEU A 17 3.04 13.24 -16.17
CA LEU A 17 4.03 13.11 -15.09
C LEU A 17 3.90 11.79 -14.34
N GLN A 18 2.79 11.08 -14.44
CA GLN A 18 2.53 9.85 -13.69
C GLN A 18 3.67 8.81 -13.75
N PRO A 19 4.25 8.48 -14.91
CA PRO A 19 5.30 7.46 -14.98
C PRO A 19 6.60 7.86 -14.27
N TYR A 20 6.77 9.13 -13.97
CA TYR A 20 7.97 9.71 -13.35
C TYR A 20 7.81 9.95 -11.85
N MET A 21 6.64 9.63 -11.29
CA MET A 21 6.38 9.79 -9.86
C MET A 21 7.00 8.64 -9.06
N LEU A 22 7.24 8.90 -7.79
CA LEU A 22 7.54 7.88 -6.79
C LEU A 22 6.33 7.74 -5.88
N ASN A 23 5.62 6.62 -5.99
CA ASN A 23 4.52 6.28 -5.11
C ASN A 23 5.05 5.66 -3.82
N PHE A 24 4.44 5.98 -2.70
CA PHE A 24 4.72 5.38 -1.40
C PHE A 24 3.52 5.55 -0.47
N LEU A 25 3.48 4.76 0.59
CA LEU A 25 2.47 4.89 1.65
C LEU A 25 3.06 5.49 2.92
N GLU A 26 4.36 5.38 3.09
CA GLU A 26 5.11 5.86 4.25
C GLU A 26 6.45 6.46 3.82
N ASN A 27 6.93 7.43 4.58
CA ASN A 27 8.29 7.95 4.51
C ASN A 27 8.72 8.47 5.88
N HIS A 28 9.83 9.20 5.95
CA HIS A 28 10.35 9.75 7.21
C HIS A 28 9.59 10.99 7.72
N ASP A 29 8.81 11.64 6.87
CA ASP A 29 8.02 12.83 7.21
C ASP A 29 6.59 12.49 7.61
N GLU A 30 6.06 11.38 7.06
CA GLU A 30 4.69 10.95 7.28
C GLU A 30 4.59 9.92 8.41
N GLN A 31 3.40 9.80 8.97
CA GLN A 31 3.12 8.78 9.96
C GLN A 31 3.19 7.38 9.35
N ARG A 32 3.73 6.43 10.11
CA ARG A 32 3.72 5.02 9.74
C ARG A 32 2.30 4.53 9.56
N PHE A 33 2.06 3.70 8.56
CA PHE A 33 0.73 3.15 8.30
C PHE A 33 0.17 2.40 9.52
N ALA A 34 1.00 1.60 10.16
CA ALA A 34 0.62 0.82 11.33
C ALA A 34 0.51 1.63 12.63
N SER A 35 0.78 2.94 12.62
CA SER A 35 0.67 3.80 13.80
C SER A 35 -0.78 3.95 14.27
N ASP A 36 -0.96 4.35 15.53
CA ASP A 36 -2.27 4.64 16.11
C ASP A 36 -2.96 5.85 15.45
N PHE A 37 -2.19 6.67 14.74
CA PHE A 37 -2.65 7.90 14.11
C PHE A 37 -3.10 7.72 12.66
N PHE A 38 -2.79 6.58 12.03
CA PHE A 38 -3.14 6.34 10.64
C PHE A 38 -3.96 5.04 10.47
N GLY A 39 -3.35 3.96 10.02
CA GLY A 39 -4.03 2.69 9.72
C GLY A 39 -4.32 1.82 10.94
N LYS A 40 -3.67 2.09 12.07
CA LYS A 40 -3.75 1.41 13.38
C LYS A 40 -3.31 -0.06 13.37
N ASP A 41 -3.62 -0.80 12.33
CA ASP A 41 -3.19 -2.18 12.11
C ASP A 41 -2.47 -2.28 10.77
N ALA A 42 -1.31 -2.92 10.76
CA ALA A 42 -0.52 -3.10 9.54
C ALA A 42 -1.25 -3.92 8.48
N GLY A 43 -2.16 -4.81 8.87
CA GLY A 43 -2.97 -5.61 7.96
C GLY A 43 -3.96 -4.80 7.13
N ASN A 44 -4.31 -3.58 7.56
CA ASN A 44 -5.22 -2.69 6.83
C ASN A 44 -4.57 -2.05 5.58
N VAL A 45 -3.28 -2.23 5.39
CA VAL A 45 -2.50 -1.59 4.32
C VAL A 45 -2.89 -2.05 2.91
N PHE A 46 -3.43 -3.26 2.74
CA PHE A 46 -3.46 -3.91 1.44
C PHE A 46 -4.34 -3.24 0.40
N ALA A 47 -5.45 -2.63 0.76
CA ALA A 47 -6.25 -1.84 -0.18
C ALA A 47 -5.41 -0.66 -0.73
N ALA A 48 -4.72 0.07 0.14
CA ALA A 48 -3.86 1.18 -0.25
C ALA A 48 -2.61 0.69 -1.02
N LEU A 49 -2.02 -0.43 -0.60
CA LEU A 49 -0.85 -1.02 -1.26
C LEU A 49 -1.18 -1.42 -2.70
N TYR A 50 -2.25 -2.18 -2.92
CA TYR A 50 -2.65 -2.61 -4.27
C TYR A 50 -3.07 -1.41 -5.13
N ALA A 51 -3.82 -0.46 -4.58
CA ALA A 51 -4.15 0.77 -5.31
C ALA A 51 -2.89 1.52 -5.74
N SER A 52 -1.90 1.71 -4.86
CA SER A 52 -0.69 2.47 -5.17
C SER A 52 0.31 1.71 -6.05
N LEU A 53 0.40 0.39 -5.88
CA LEU A 53 1.38 -0.45 -6.57
C LEU A 53 0.93 -0.83 -8.00
N TYR A 54 -0.38 -1.00 -8.21
CA TYR A 54 -0.91 -1.56 -9.46
C TYR A 54 -1.58 -0.52 -10.36
N PHE A 55 -2.01 0.64 -9.83
CA PHE A 55 -2.84 1.57 -10.58
C PHE A 55 -2.08 2.28 -11.73
N ASN A 56 -0.79 2.49 -11.59
CA ASN A 56 0.03 3.15 -12.60
C ASN A 56 1.39 2.46 -12.77
N ARG A 57 2.23 2.99 -13.70
CA ARG A 57 3.56 2.47 -14.00
C ARG A 57 4.68 3.16 -13.23
N ALA A 58 4.35 4.06 -12.32
CA ALA A 58 5.34 4.78 -11.54
C ALA A 58 6.05 3.84 -10.56
N SER A 59 7.26 4.22 -10.19
CA SER A 59 8.01 3.51 -9.16
C SER A 59 7.27 3.51 -7.83
N PHE A 60 7.40 2.43 -7.07
CA PHE A 60 6.84 2.32 -5.74
C PHE A 60 7.95 2.07 -4.72
N MET A 61 7.93 2.84 -3.63
CA MET A 61 8.87 2.69 -2.52
C MET A 61 8.19 2.05 -1.32
N ILE A 62 8.80 1.01 -0.79
CA ILE A 62 8.48 0.50 0.56
C ILE A 62 9.46 1.14 1.53
N TYR A 63 8.94 1.87 2.50
CA TYR A 63 9.77 2.46 3.53
C TYR A 63 10.17 1.40 4.56
N SER A 64 11.45 1.40 4.94
CA SER A 64 12.06 0.36 5.79
C SER A 64 11.23 0.06 7.04
N GLY A 65 10.83 -1.20 7.20
CA GLY A 65 10.00 -1.69 8.31
C GLY A 65 8.49 -1.69 8.03
N GLN A 66 8.03 -1.07 6.94
CA GLN A 66 6.62 -1.09 6.54
C GLN A 66 6.11 -2.53 6.36
N GLU A 67 6.94 -3.38 5.74
CA GLU A 67 6.67 -4.79 5.43
C GLU A 67 6.57 -5.70 6.66
N VAL A 68 6.96 -5.19 7.83
CA VAL A 68 6.83 -5.89 9.14
C VAL A 68 6.02 -5.08 10.15
N GLY A 69 5.33 -4.04 9.69
CA GLY A 69 4.41 -3.26 10.49
C GLY A 69 5.08 -2.37 11.54
N GLU A 70 6.19 -1.70 11.19
CA GLU A 70 6.79 -0.68 12.04
C GLU A 70 5.78 0.44 12.31
N ARG A 71 5.65 0.84 13.58
CA ARG A 71 4.60 1.75 14.03
C ARG A 71 5.06 3.18 14.32
N GLY A 72 6.35 3.38 14.57
CA GLY A 72 6.86 4.67 15.04
C GLY A 72 6.23 5.13 16.37
N MET A 73 5.87 4.18 17.24
CA MET A 73 5.12 4.43 18.48
C MET A 73 5.95 4.21 19.75
N TYR A 74 7.26 4.14 19.62
CA TYR A 74 8.17 3.96 20.74
C TYR A 74 9.03 5.21 20.95
N GLN A 75 10.34 5.09 20.84
CA GLN A 75 11.28 6.20 21.05
C GLN A 75 11.98 6.63 19.76
N GLU A 76 11.58 6.06 18.64
CA GLU A 76 12.01 6.45 17.31
C GLU A 76 11.22 7.67 16.83
N GLY A 77 11.85 8.48 16.02
CA GLY A 77 11.21 9.64 15.42
C GLY A 77 11.53 10.98 16.11
N PHE A 78 10.91 12.03 15.58
CA PHE A 78 11.20 13.41 16.02
C PHE A 78 10.67 13.73 17.41
N SER A 79 9.54 13.19 17.78
CA SER A 79 8.84 13.43 19.05
C SER A 79 8.51 12.15 19.80
N GLY A 80 9.18 11.06 19.49
CA GLY A 80 9.00 9.77 20.16
C GLY A 80 7.75 9.05 19.66
N LYS A 81 6.69 9.02 20.47
CA LYS A 81 5.49 8.20 20.20
C LYS A 81 4.47 8.88 19.30
N ASP A 82 4.88 9.51 18.23
CA ASP A 82 4.00 10.26 17.33
C ASP A 82 3.63 9.53 16.02
N GLY A 83 4.04 8.28 15.88
CA GLY A 83 3.77 7.47 14.71
C GLY A 83 4.73 7.70 13.56
N ARG A 84 5.82 8.42 13.77
CA ARG A 84 6.85 8.71 12.77
C ARG A 84 8.16 8.05 13.11
N SER A 85 8.97 7.79 12.11
CA SER A 85 10.37 7.37 12.29
C SER A 85 11.25 8.15 11.33
N THR A 86 12.38 8.67 11.83
CA THR A 86 13.30 9.44 11.02
C THR A 86 14.23 8.55 10.20
N ILE A 87 14.95 9.13 9.25
CA ILE A 87 16.02 8.44 8.52
C ILE A 87 17.19 8.03 9.46
N PHE A 88 17.24 8.57 10.67
CA PHE A 88 18.28 8.27 11.65
C PHE A 88 17.91 7.15 12.62
N ASP A 89 16.63 6.72 12.65
CA ASP A 89 16.11 5.74 13.61
C ASP A 89 16.11 4.30 13.11
N TRP A 90 16.62 4.04 11.91
CA TRP A 90 16.64 2.71 11.33
C TRP A 90 17.33 1.65 12.19
N TYR A 91 18.31 2.04 13.00
CA TYR A 91 19.03 1.14 13.93
C TYR A 91 18.34 1.02 15.30
N THR A 92 17.43 1.92 15.65
CA THR A 92 16.70 1.90 16.93
C THR A 92 15.35 1.23 16.81
N SER A 93 14.73 1.24 15.62
CA SER A 93 13.47 0.56 15.37
C SER A 93 13.55 -0.93 15.66
N ASP A 94 12.72 -1.40 16.60
CA ASP A 94 12.68 -2.80 17.00
C ASP A 94 12.29 -3.73 15.85
N LYS A 95 11.30 -3.34 15.06
CA LYS A 95 10.83 -4.12 13.91
C LYS A 95 11.90 -4.24 12.82
N VAL A 96 12.60 -3.15 12.51
CA VAL A 96 13.68 -3.15 11.50
C VAL A 96 14.83 -4.03 11.96
N ARG A 97 15.22 -3.96 13.24
CA ARG A 97 16.26 -4.85 13.82
C ARG A 97 15.83 -6.33 13.79
N LYS A 98 14.59 -6.62 14.10
CA LYS A 98 14.03 -7.98 14.03
C LYS A 98 14.00 -8.50 12.60
N LEU A 99 13.58 -7.67 11.64
CA LEU A 99 13.62 -8.01 10.22
C LEU A 99 15.05 -8.33 9.77
N TRP A 100 16.02 -7.47 10.14
CA TRP A 100 17.43 -7.71 9.83
C TRP A 100 17.93 -9.06 10.36
N ARG A 101 17.62 -9.39 11.62
CA ARG A 101 17.96 -10.69 12.21
C ARG A 101 17.30 -11.85 11.49
N TYR A 102 16.04 -11.70 11.13
CA TYR A 102 15.26 -12.72 10.43
C TYR A 102 15.88 -13.05 9.06
N ILE A 103 16.21 -12.06 8.25
CA ILE A 103 16.83 -12.28 6.94
C ILE A 103 18.26 -12.82 7.03
N HIS A 104 18.91 -12.69 8.19
CA HIS A 104 20.24 -13.27 8.48
C HIS A 104 20.16 -14.62 9.22
N GLY A 105 19.01 -15.26 9.22
CA GLY A 105 18.86 -16.65 9.66
C GLY A 105 18.26 -16.85 11.06
N ASP A 106 17.98 -15.79 11.82
CA ASP A 106 17.25 -15.91 13.09
C ASP A 106 15.74 -15.98 12.84
N MET A 107 15.26 -17.16 12.46
CA MET A 107 13.85 -17.37 12.12
C MET A 107 12.87 -17.11 13.26
N LYS A 108 13.37 -16.89 14.49
CA LYS A 108 12.53 -16.56 15.66
C LYS A 108 12.47 -15.06 15.94
N ALA A 109 13.20 -14.25 15.20
CA ALA A 109 13.25 -12.80 15.41
C ALA A 109 11.91 -12.11 15.12
N LEU A 110 11.15 -12.59 14.14
CA LEU A 110 9.80 -12.12 13.80
C LEU A 110 8.74 -13.06 14.39
N ASP A 111 7.63 -12.50 14.81
CA ASP A 111 6.47 -13.29 15.20
C ASP A 111 5.66 -13.77 13.96
N ARG A 112 4.65 -14.61 14.18
CA ARG A 112 3.84 -15.17 13.09
C ARG A 112 3.08 -14.11 12.29
N LYS A 113 2.65 -13.02 12.94
CA LYS A 113 1.91 -11.94 12.26
C LYS A 113 2.87 -11.13 11.38
N ASP A 114 4.07 -10.84 11.87
CA ASP A 114 5.09 -10.13 11.11
C ASP A 114 5.51 -10.93 9.87
N VAL A 115 5.71 -12.24 10.03
CA VAL A 115 6.04 -13.13 8.90
C VAL A 115 4.90 -13.18 7.90
N ALA A 116 3.66 -13.32 8.35
CA ALA A 116 2.51 -13.34 7.45
C ALA A 116 2.35 -12.01 6.68
N LEU A 117 2.59 -10.88 7.34
CA LEU A 117 2.58 -9.57 6.71
C LEU A 117 3.68 -9.46 5.65
N LEU A 118 4.91 -9.82 6.00
CA LEU A 118 6.07 -9.84 5.10
C LEU A 118 5.81 -10.69 3.84
N GLU A 119 5.26 -11.88 4.01
CA GLU A 119 4.95 -12.78 2.88
C GLU A 119 3.83 -12.21 1.98
N ARG A 120 2.85 -11.51 2.55
CA ARG A 120 1.83 -10.82 1.75
C ARG A 120 2.43 -9.67 0.93
N TYR A 121 3.33 -8.86 1.52
CA TYR A 121 4.07 -7.83 0.77
C TYR A 121 4.90 -8.45 -0.35
N ARG A 122 5.62 -9.52 -0.04
CA ARG A 122 6.42 -10.25 -1.02
C ARG A 122 5.57 -10.76 -2.18
N SER A 123 4.41 -11.36 -1.87
CA SER A 123 3.47 -11.83 -2.88
C SER A 123 2.97 -10.68 -3.77
N ALA A 124 2.52 -9.56 -3.17
CA ALA A 124 2.04 -8.40 -3.91
C ALA A 124 3.11 -7.83 -4.86
N LEU A 125 4.34 -7.70 -4.38
CA LEU A 125 5.47 -7.20 -5.17
C LEU A 125 5.86 -8.17 -6.29
N THR A 126 5.92 -9.47 -5.99
CA THR A 126 6.25 -10.50 -7.00
C THR A 126 5.21 -10.52 -8.11
N GLN A 127 3.92 -10.42 -7.76
CA GLN A 127 2.85 -10.33 -8.75
C GLN A 127 2.94 -9.04 -9.58
N ALA A 128 3.18 -7.89 -8.94
CA ALA A 128 3.31 -6.61 -9.63
C ALA A 128 4.47 -6.61 -10.63
N THR A 129 5.62 -7.15 -10.23
CA THR A 129 6.83 -7.17 -11.08
C THR A 129 6.83 -8.30 -12.11
N GLY A 130 6.01 -9.33 -11.93
CA GLY A 130 5.89 -10.47 -12.84
C GLY A 130 4.72 -10.38 -13.84
N ASN A 131 3.79 -9.45 -13.66
CA ASN A 131 2.60 -9.35 -14.48
C ASN A 131 2.73 -8.25 -15.55
N ARG A 132 2.62 -8.63 -16.82
CA ARG A 132 2.77 -7.71 -17.97
C ARG A 132 1.73 -6.59 -17.97
N ALA A 133 0.48 -6.88 -17.60
CA ALA A 133 -0.56 -5.88 -17.55
C ALA A 133 -0.25 -4.81 -16.49
N VAL A 134 0.32 -5.18 -15.34
CA VAL A 134 0.73 -4.23 -14.30
C VAL A 134 1.94 -3.41 -14.75
N ILE A 135 2.95 -4.05 -15.35
CA ILE A 135 4.21 -3.40 -15.74
C ILE A 135 4.01 -2.40 -16.88
N SER A 136 3.25 -2.78 -17.92
CA SER A 136 3.17 -2.02 -19.18
C SER A 136 1.77 -1.74 -19.68
N GLY A 137 0.74 -2.33 -19.05
CA GLY A 137 -0.64 -2.19 -19.48
C GLY A 137 -1.21 -0.79 -19.33
N SER A 138 -2.28 -0.52 -20.04
CA SER A 138 -3.11 0.67 -19.85
C SER A 138 -3.96 0.54 -18.59
N THR A 139 -4.30 1.66 -17.98
CA THR A 139 -5.17 1.72 -16.80
C THR A 139 -6.57 2.17 -17.22
N TYR A 140 -7.56 1.44 -16.76
CA TYR A 140 -8.98 1.79 -16.94
C TYR A 140 -9.61 1.89 -15.56
N ASP A 141 -9.94 3.10 -15.15
CA ASP A 141 -10.66 3.36 -13.90
C ASP A 141 -12.12 2.92 -14.05
N LEU A 142 -12.57 2.03 -13.18
CA LEU A 142 -13.94 1.54 -13.18
C LEU A 142 -14.86 2.32 -12.23
N CYS A 143 -14.33 3.26 -11.46
CA CYS A 143 -15.14 4.00 -10.49
C CYS A 143 -16.17 4.89 -11.17
N TYR A 144 -15.81 5.55 -12.29
CA TYR A 144 -16.71 6.48 -12.96
C TYR A 144 -17.88 5.78 -13.68
N CYS A 145 -17.74 4.54 -14.13
CA CYS A 145 -18.82 3.78 -14.75
C CYS A 145 -19.74 3.09 -13.73
N ASN A 146 -19.33 3.05 -12.47
CA ASN A 146 -20.07 2.44 -11.36
C ASN A 146 -20.67 3.45 -10.36
N LEU A 147 -20.80 4.72 -10.75
CA LEU A 147 -21.32 5.79 -9.89
C LEU A 147 -22.73 5.56 -9.35
N SER A 148 -23.52 4.77 -10.05
CA SER A 148 -24.93 4.48 -9.75
C SER A 148 -25.18 2.99 -9.46
N SER A 149 -24.14 2.18 -9.33
CA SER A 149 -24.27 0.75 -9.05
C SER A 149 -24.59 0.52 -7.57
N ASP A 150 -25.60 -0.29 -7.28
CA ASP A 150 -26.05 -0.55 -5.92
C ASP A 150 -24.98 -1.26 -5.07
N GLY A 151 -24.15 -2.10 -5.67
CA GLY A 151 -23.06 -2.82 -5.02
C GLY A 151 -21.73 -2.07 -4.96
N PHE A 152 -21.64 -0.81 -5.47
CA PHE A 152 -20.37 -0.08 -5.55
C PHE A 152 -20.46 1.32 -4.95
N CYS A 153 -19.81 1.52 -3.82
CA CYS A 153 -19.73 2.82 -3.15
C CYS A 153 -18.43 3.54 -3.51
N VAL A 154 -18.48 4.48 -4.45
CA VAL A 154 -17.32 5.24 -4.95
C VAL A 154 -16.60 6.10 -3.90
N ASP A 155 -17.13 6.22 -2.70
CA ASP A 155 -16.44 6.90 -1.60
C ASP A 155 -15.58 5.94 -0.76
N ARG A 156 -15.75 4.62 -0.93
CA ARG A 156 -15.08 3.58 -0.14
C ARG A 156 -14.47 2.48 -0.99
N HIS A 157 -14.99 2.28 -2.19
CA HIS A 157 -14.53 1.26 -3.13
C HIS A 157 -13.73 1.91 -4.24
N PHE A 158 -12.66 1.27 -4.63
CA PHE A 158 -11.83 1.68 -5.75
C PHE A 158 -11.53 0.47 -6.62
N ALA A 159 -11.89 0.53 -7.89
CA ALA A 159 -11.67 -0.56 -8.82
C ALA A 159 -11.13 -0.07 -10.15
N PHE A 160 -10.23 -0.85 -10.74
CA PHE A 160 -9.63 -0.54 -12.03
C PHE A 160 -9.15 -1.81 -12.74
N LEU A 161 -8.97 -1.70 -14.05
CA LEU A 161 -8.29 -2.71 -14.85
C LEU A 161 -6.89 -2.23 -15.23
N ARG A 162 -6.00 -3.19 -15.31
CA ARG A 162 -4.73 -3.08 -16.03
C ARG A 162 -4.79 -4.04 -17.19
N ASP A 163 -4.55 -3.55 -18.41
CA ASP A 163 -4.70 -4.34 -19.62
C ASP A 163 -3.56 -4.10 -20.60
N CYS A 164 -2.98 -5.16 -21.12
CA CYS A 164 -1.98 -5.13 -22.19
C CYS A 164 -2.36 -6.01 -23.40
N GLY A 165 -3.63 -6.31 -23.56
CA GLY A 165 -4.20 -7.09 -24.64
C GLY A 165 -4.24 -8.60 -24.37
N ASP A 166 -3.11 -9.20 -24.01
CA ASP A 166 -3.03 -10.64 -23.70
C ASP A 166 -3.31 -10.94 -22.23
N ASP A 167 -2.98 -9.99 -21.36
CA ASP A 167 -3.17 -10.08 -19.92
C ASP A 167 -4.03 -8.93 -19.41
N THR A 168 -5.04 -9.25 -18.63
CA THR A 168 -5.89 -8.27 -17.95
C THR A 168 -5.94 -8.59 -16.46
N VAL A 169 -5.74 -7.58 -15.62
CA VAL A 169 -5.84 -7.68 -14.16
C VAL A 169 -6.92 -6.74 -13.68
N LEU A 170 -7.92 -7.28 -12.99
CA LEU A 170 -8.89 -6.52 -12.22
C LEU A 170 -8.37 -6.34 -10.80
N VAL A 171 -8.34 -5.10 -10.33
CA VAL A 171 -8.04 -4.76 -8.93
C VAL A 171 -9.26 -4.08 -8.32
N ALA A 172 -9.78 -4.67 -7.25
CA ALA A 172 -10.89 -4.12 -6.48
C ALA A 172 -10.45 -3.94 -5.03
N CYS A 173 -10.53 -2.71 -4.53
CA CYS A 173 -10.09 -2.30 -3.22
C CYS A 173 -11.25 -1.78 -2.38
N ASN A 174 -11.40 -2.34 -1.18
CA ASN A 174 -12.33 -1.85 -0.18
C ASN A 174 -11.57 -1.06 0.90
N PHE A 175 -11.82 0.24 0.97
CA PHE A 175 -11.25 1.15 1.97
C PHE A 175 -12.16 1.35 3.18
N SER A 176 -13.25 0.59 3.28
CA SER A 176 -14.08 0.57 4.46
C SER A 176 -13.54 -0.44 5.49
N ASN A 177 -14.08 -0.39 6.69
CA ASN A 177 -13.79 -1.33 7.77
C ASN A 177 -14.85 -2.44 7.92
N VAL A 178 -15.65 -2.63 6.89
CA VAL A 178 -16.68 -3.68 6.80
C VAL A 178 -16.51 -4.43 5.49
N ASP A 179 -16.81 -5.71 5.50
CA ASP A 179 -16.82 -6.52 4.28
C ASP A 179 -17.91 -6.03 3.33
N ALA A 180 -17.65 -6.08 2.04
CA ALA A 180 -18.58 -5.67 1.00
C ALA A 180 -18.49 -6.60 -0.21
N GLU A 181 -19.62 -6.89 -0.80
CA GLU A 181 -19.70 -7.41 -2.16
C GLU A 181 -19.70 -6.21 -3.11
N MET A 182 -18.91 -6.28 -4.17
CA MET A 182 -18.82 -5.24 -5.18
C MET A 182 -19.34 -5.78 -6.52
N GLU A 183 -20.31 -5.10 -7.09
CA GLU A 183 -20.74 -5.31 -8.45
C GLU A 183 -20.06 -4.29 -9.38
N LEU A 184 -19.37 -4.77 -10.43
CA LEU A 184 -18.57 -3.96 -11.37
C LEU A 184 -19.06 -4.13 -12.80
#